data_1c31607e12427257e5e1373b5ac92d5e
#
_entry.id   1c31607e12427257e5e1373b5ac92d5e
#
_cell.length_a   1.000
_cell.length_b   1.000
_cell.length_c   1.000
_cell.angle_alpha   90.00
_cell.angle_beta   90.00
_cell.angle_gamma   90.00
#
_symmetry.space_group_name_H-M   'P 1'
#
loop_
_entity.id
_entity.type
_entity.pdbx_description
1 polymer ?
#
loop_
_entity_poly.entity_id
_entity_poly.type
_entity_poly.pdbx_seq_one_letter_code
_entity_poly.pdbx_strand_id
1 'polypeptide(L)'
;AAVVYFLGSQPIEDLPAIVTAAHAQDVPVIVDAAAQLPPRSNLIDLPAMQCDMTVFSGGKGLFGPQSTGLILGRKDLIEACHLNSNPHSAIGRGMKVGKEEICALLRAVELFFEMDEAAVVAEWERRCRTIAEAVADIDGIEADFTRAYENKFPPASPLVHLHFTDDAVKSAADTLEELETGEPSILAAGGGSSLTVGPQTLQEGEAEIIAKRLQQILAG
;
A
#
# COMPACT_ATOMS: atom_id res chain seq x y z
N ALA A 1 21.65 3.27 -18.37
CA ALA A 1 21.21 2.16 -17.51
C ALA A 1 20.85 2.71 -16.14
N ALA A 2 20.00 2.01 -15.39
CA ALA A 2 19.64 2.33 -14.02
C ALA A 2 19.39 1.03 -13.25
N VAL A 3 19.57 1.07 -11.93
CA VAL A 3 19.05 0.04 -11.02
C VAL A 3 17.65 0.44 -10.59
N VAL A 4 16.69 -0.48 -10.65
CA VAL A 4 15.35 -0.29 -10.07
C VAL A 4 15.22 -1.18 -8.84
N TYR A 5 14.90 -0.58 -7.70
CA TYR A 5 14.75 -1.24 -6.43
C TYR A 5 13.29 -1.18 -5.98
N PHE A 6 12.65 -2.34 -5.80
CA PHE A 6 11.24 -2.46 -5.43
C PHE A 6 11.11 -2.62 -3.92
N LEU A 7 10.77 -1.54 -3.20
CA LEU A 7 10.40 -1.62 -1.79
C LEU A 7 9.09 -2.38 -1.61
N GLY A 8 9.05 -3.22 -0.56
CA GLY A 8 7.91 -4.08 -0.30
C GLY A 8 8.11 -5.52 -0.79
N SER A 9 8.98 -5.74 -1.77
CA SER A 9 9.45 -7.07 -2.17
C SER A 9 10.92 -7.31 -1.84
N GLN A 10 11.65 -6.24 -1.52
CA GLN A 10 13.09 -6.27 -1.18
C GLN A 10 13.32 -5.52 0.14
N PRO A 11 14.22 -6.04 1.02
CA PRO A 11 14.45 -5.44 2.33
C PRO A 11 15.15 -4.08 2.22
N ILE A 12 14.67 -3.09 2.98
CA ILE A 12 15.22 -1.73 2.96
C ILE A 12 16.69 -1.68 3.38
N GLU A 13 17.11 -2.63 4.20
CA GLU A 13 18.47 -2.74 4.76
C GLU A 13 19.53 -2.92 3.67
N ASP A 14 19.18 -3.53 2.55
CA ASP A 14 20.09 -3.75 1.43
C ASP A 14 20.27 -2.50 0.55
N LEU A 15 19.34 -1.55 0.59
CA LEU A 15 19.32 -0.39 -0.29
C LEU A 15 20.61 0.46 -0.20
N PRO A 16 21.17 0.79 0.96
CA PRO A 16 22.40 1.58 1.04
C PRO A 16 23.60 0.91 0.35
N ALA A 17 23.74 -0.42 0.46
CA ALA A 17 24.80 -1.17 -0.18
C ALA A 17 24.63 -1.17 -1.71
N ILE A 18 23.39 -1.31 -2.19
CA ILE A 18 23.06 -1.28 -3.62
C ILE A 18 23.31 0.11 -4.20
N VAL A 19 22.88 1.19 -3.51
CA VAL A 19 23.19 2.56 -3.91
C VAL A 19 24.69 2.77 -4.04
N THR A 20 25.47 2.35 -3.03
CA THR A 20 26.94 2.47 -3.05
C THR A 20 27.55 1.73 -4.24
N ALA A 21 27.11 0.50 -4.50
CA ALA A 21 27.65 -0.31 -5.59
C ALA A 21 27.27 0.25 -6.98
N ALA A 22 26.07 0.75 -7.13
CA ALA A 22 25.59 1.37 -8.38
C ALA A 22 26.34 2.67 -8.67
N HIS A 23 26.46 3.55 -7.67
CA HIS A 23 27.18 4.82 -7.81
C HIS A 23 28.67 4.64 -8.11
N ALA A 24 29.30 3.57 -7.63
CA ALA A 24 30.68 3.24 -8.00
C ALA A 24 30.86 2.93 -9.50
N GLN A 25 29.77 2.74 -10.24
CA GLN A 25 29.72 2.51 -11.68
C GLN A 25 28.97 3.63 -12.44
N ASP A 26 28.75 4.78 -11.80
CA ASP A 26 27.96 5.90 -12.35
C ASP A 26 26.55 5.49 -12.79
N VAL A 27 25.93 4.52 -12.12
CA VAL A 27 24.58 4.03 -12.41
C VAL A 27 23.60 4.57 -11.38
N PRO A 28 22.53 5.30 -11.81
CA PRO A 28 21.55 5.81 -10.90
C PRO A 28 20.63 4.71 -10.34
N VAL A 29 20.13 4.93 -9.12
CA VAL A 29 19.19 4.04 -8.44
C VAL A 29 17.81 4.70 -8.35
N ILE A 30 16.82 3.98 -8.86
CA ILE A 30 15.40 4.36 -8.82
C ILE A 30 14.72 3.44 -7.80
N VAL A 31 14.06 4.03 -6.80
CA VAL A 31 13.30 3.28 -5.79
C VAL A 31 11.82 3.35 -6.13
N ASP A 32 11.21 2.21 -6.39
CA ASP A 32 9.77 2.07 -6.44
C ASP A 32 9.22 1.93 -5.01
N ALA A 33 8.64 3.03 -4.52
CA ALA A 33 8.01 3.15 -3.22
C ALA A 33 6.49 3.36 -3.36
N ALA A 34 5.89 2.84 -4.42
CA ALA A 34 4.50 3.11 -4.80
C ALA A 34 3.49 2.89 -3.66
N ALA A 35 3.74 1.92 -2.77
CA ALA A 35 2.86 1.57 -1.65
C ALA A 35 3.44 1.93 -0.27
N GLN A 36 4.46 2.80 -0.19
CA GLN A 36 5.21 3.06 1.03
C GLN A 36 4.75 4.33 1.79
N LEU A 37 3.48 4.69 1.64
CA LEU A 37 2.83 5.79 2.36
C LEU A 37 1.52 5.29 3.01
N PRO A 38 1.22 5.72 4.24
CA PRO A 38 2.12 6.37 5.18
C PRO A 38 3.30 5.47 5.59
N PRO A 39 4.33 5.89 6.32
CA PRO A 39 4.42 7.16 7.02
C PRO A 39 4.82 8.31 6.08
N ARG A 40 4.40 9.53 6.42
CA ARG A 40 4.74 10.77 5.69
C ARG A 40 6.24 10.98 5.60
N SER A 41 6.99 10.57 6.62
CA SER A 41 8.45 10.68 6.67
C SER A 41 9.13 9.98 5.49
N ASN A 42 8.51 8.98 4.86
CA ASN A 42 9.08 8.27 3.71
C ASN A 42 9.28 9.18 2.48
N LEU A 43 8.53 10.30 2.37
CA LEU A 43 8.77 11.32 1.34
C LEU A 43 10.12 12.02 1.51
N ILE A 44 10.71 11.97 2.71
CA ILE A 44 12.00 12.58 3.05
C ILE A 44 13.06 11.50 3.28
N ASP A 45 12.75 10.47 4.06
CA ASP A 45 13.69 9.44 4.49
C ASP A 45 14.26 8.64 3.32
N LEU A 46 13.41 8.27 2.33
CA LEU A 46 13.87 7.51 1.16
C LEU A 46 14.82 8.31 0.26
N PRO A 47 14.51 9.56 -0.14
CA PRO A 47 15.49 10.40 -0.83
C PRO A 47 16.77 10.63 -0.03
N ALA A 48 16.69 10.72 1.31
CA ALA A 48 17.86 10.89 2.17
C ALA A 48 18.81 9.69 2.17
N MET A 49 18.34 8.50 1.74
CA MET A 49 19.19 7.31 1.51
C MET A 49 20.05 7.41 0.23
N GLN A 50 20.14 8.61 -0.36
CA GLN A 50 20.90 8.90 -1.58
C GLN A 50 20.41 8.16 -2.83
N CYS A 51 19.13 7.75 -2.85
CA CYS A 51 18.48 7.28 -4.06
C CYS A 51 18.38 8.43 -5.07
N ASP A 52 18.64 8.15 -6.33
CA ASP A 52 18.62 9.18 -7.39
C ASP A 52 17.19 9.58 -7.75
N MET A 53 16.24 8.65 -7.69
CA MET A 53 14.80 8.91 -7.79
C MET A 53 14.02 7.99 -6.88
N THR A 54 12.92 8.49 -6.33
CA THR A 54 11.93 7.71 -5.56
C THR A 54 10.55 7.96 -6.13
N VAL A 55 9.79 6.90 -6.39
CA VAL A 55 8.49 6.95 -7.06
C VAL A 55 7.40 6.51 -6.10
N PHE A 56 6.35 7.31 -5.94
CA PHE A 56 5.16 7.03 -5.14
C PHE A 56 3.91 7.01 -6.02
N SER A 57 2.96 6.10 -5.73
CA SER A 57 1.67 6.10 -6.40
C SER A 57 0.78 7.22 -5.85
N GLY A 58 0.15 7.98 -6.75
CA GLY A 58 -0.82 9.00 -6.35
C GLY A 58 -2.15 8.41 -5.85
N GLY A 59 -2.53 7.25 -6.38
CA GLY A 59 -3.81 6.60 -6.07
C GLY A 59 -3.77 5.58 -4.93
N LYS A 60 -2.66 5.48 -4.19
CA LYS A 60 -2.55 4.62 -3.01
C LYS A 60 -2.57 5.47 -1.73
N GLY A 61 -1.53 5.46 -0.92
CA GLY A 61 -1.46 6.16 0.36
C GLY A 61 -1.63 7.69 0.30
N LEU A 62 -1.47 8.31 -0.87
CA LEU A 62 -1.77 9.73 -1.08
C LEU A 62 -3.28 10.01 -1.29
N PHE A 63 -4.09 8.98 -1.58
CA PHE A 63 -5.53 9.10 -1.86
C PHE A 63 -5.88 10.07 -3.00
N GLY A 64 -4.96 10.23 -3.95
CA GLY A 64 -5.18 11.01 -5.18
C GLY A 64 -5.73 10.15 -6.33
N PRO A 65 -5.80 10.71 -7.55
CA PRO A 65 -6.27 9.95 -8.72
C PRO A 65 -5.37 8.75 -9.03
N GLN A 66 -5.98 7.62 -9.40
CA GLN A 66 -5.30 6.35 -9.65
C GLN A 66 -4.26 6.41 -10.78
N SER A 67 -4.48 7.28 -11.77
CA SER A 67 -3.60 7.46 -12.93
C SER A 67 -2.39 8.35 -12.66
N THR A 68 -2.17 8.78 -11.41
CA THR A 68 -1.11 9.71 -11.05
C THR A 68 0.03 9.05 -10.28
N GLY A 69 1.18 9.69 -10.31
CA GLY A 69 2.35 9.34 -9.51
C GLY A 69 3.17 10.57 -9.15
N LEU A 70 3.93 10.46 -8.07
CA LEU A 70 4.85 11.48 -7.60
C LEU A 70 6.27 10.94 -7.71
N ILE A 71 7.15 11.67 -8.38
CA ILE A 71 8.58 11.35 -8.48
C ILE A 71 9.37 12.42 -7.75
N LEU A 72 10.19 12.02 -6.80
CA LEU A 72 11.15 12.85 -6.08
C LEU A 72 12.56 12.39 -6.47
N GLY A 73 13.50 13.32 -6.67
CA GLY A 73 14.85 12.92 -6.99
C GLY A 73 15.76 14.04 -7.51
N ARG A 74 16.89 13.63 -8.06
CA ARG A 74 17.87 14.53 -8.62
C ARG A 74 17.26 15.37 -9.74
N LYS A 75 17.61 16.66 -9.74
CA LYS A 75 17.06 17.63 -10.70
C LYS A 75 17.27 17.24 -12.16
N ASP A 76 18.47 16.76 -12.51
CA ASP A 76 18.81 16.35 -13.88
C ASP A 76 17.96 15.17 -14.37
N LEU A 77 17.66 14.20 -13.47
CA LEU A 77 16.82 13.05 -13.80
C LEU A 77 15.33 13.44 -13.86
N ILE A 78 14.87 14.32 -13.00
CA ILE A 78 13.51 14.87 -13.06
C ILE A 78 13.30 15.67 -14.35
N GLU A 79 14.30 16.45 -14.77
CA GLU A 79 14.26 17.15 -16.06
C GLU A 79 14.23 16.17 -17.24
N ALA A 80 15.01 15.10 -17.18
CA ALA A 80 14.97 14.02 -18.17
C ALA A 80 13.59 13.34 -18.24
N CYS A 81 12.95 13.08 -17.09
CA CYS A 81 11.58 12.56 -17.04
C CYS A 81 10.60 13.53 -17.71
N HIS A 82 10.71 14.83 -17.42
CA HIS A 82 9.86 15.86 -18.02
C HIS A 82 10.03 15.90 -19.55
N LEU A 83 11.25 15.91 -20.07
CA LEU A 83 11.54 15.91 -21.50
C LEU A 83 11.05 14.64 -22.23
N ASN A 84 10.95 13.52 -21.52
CA ASN A 84 10.42 12.26 -22.06
C ASN A 84 8.91 12.10 -21.88
N SER A 85 8.24 13.00 -21.19
CA SER A 85 6.80 12.99 -20.91
C SER A 85 6.04 13.95 -21.83
N ASN A 86 4.71 13.93 -21.74
CA ASN A 86 3.85 14.93 -22.37
C ASN A 86 4.24 16.35 -21.90
N PRO A 87 4.30 17.40 -22.78
CA PRO A 87 3.85 17.43 -24.19
C PRO A 87 4.91 17.02 -25.24
N HIS A 88 6.10 16.61 -24.80
CA HIS A 88 7.18 16.27 -25.72
C HIS A 88 6.88 14.99 -26.52
N SER A 89 7.33 14.93 -27.80
CA SER A 89 7.20 13.74 -28.65
C SER A 89 8.29 12.73 -28.31
N ALA A 90 8.16 12.08 -27.15
CA ALA A 90 9.13 11.14 -26.61
C ALA A 90 8.42 9.87 -26.12
N ILE A 91 9.18 8.92 -25.55
CA ILE A 91 8.67 7.59 -25.14
C ILE A 91 7.49 7.67 -24.16
N GLY A 92 7.51 8.61 -23.24
CA GLY A 92 6.46 8.82 -22.23
C GLY A 92 5.25 9.62 -22.72
N ARG A 93 5.22 10.03 -24.00
CA ARG A 93 4.13 10.84 -24.55
C ARG A 93 2.76 10.18 -24.42
N GLY A 94 2.71 8.86 -24.57
CA GLY A 94 1.48 8.07 -24.45
C GLY A 94 0.99 7.88 -23.00
N MET A 95 1.84 8.14 -22.00
CA MET A 95 1.53 8.04 -20.58
C MET A 95 1.08 9.38 -20.00
N LYS A 96 0.36 10.16 -20.77
CA LYS A 96 -0.09 11.50 -20.42
C LYS A 96 -1.05 11.44 -19.24
N VAL A 97 -0.77 12.24 -18.21
CA VAL A 97 -1.67 12.56 -17.12
C VAL A 97 -2.41 13.85 -17.44
N GLY A 98 -3.72 13.90 -17.23
CA GLY A 98 -4.55 15.08 -17.46
C GLY A 98 -4.24 16.19 -16.45
N LYS A 99 -4.47 17.44 -16.83
CA LYS A 99 -4.25 18.59 -15.92
C LYS A 99 -5.16 18.53 -14.69
N GLU A 100 -6.37 17.99 -14.86
CA GLU A 100 -7.35 17.80 -13.79
C GLU A 100 -6.81 16.82 -12.73
N GLU A 101 -6.19 15.74 -13.18
CA GLU A 101 -5.56 14.72 -12.33
C GLU A 101 -4.30 15.27 -11.64
N ILE A 102 -3.50 16.09 -12.33
CA ILE A 102 -2.34 16.76 -11.74
C ILE A 102 -2.77 17.72 -10.62
N CYS A 103 -3.81 18.53 -10.85
CA CYS A 103 -4.35 19.41 -9.82
C CYS A 103 -4.94 18.62 -8.63
N ALA A 104 -5.63 17.52 -8.91
CA ALA A 104 -6.19 16.66 -7.86
C ALA A 104 -5.07 15.97 -7.05
N LEU A 105 -3.99 15.51 -7.70
CA LEU A 105 -2.84 14.96 -6.98
C LEU A 105 -2.16 16.02 -6.11
N LEU A 106 -1.99 17.24 -6.62
CA LEU A 106 -1.42 18.35 -5.82
C LEU A 106 -2.24 18.58 -4.55
N ARG A 107 -3.58 18.64 -4.69
CA ARG A 107 -4.46 18.79 -3.52
C ARG A 107 -4.38 17.58 -2.58
N ALA A 108 -4.28 16.37 -3.10
CA ALA A 108 -4.10 15.16 -2.30
C ALA A 108 -2.80 15.20 -1.47
N VAL A 109 -1.70 15.65 -2.07
CA VAL A 109 -0.42 15.85 -1.36
C VAL A 109 -0.55 16.90 -0.27
N GLU A 110 -1.19 18.04 -0.52
CA GLU A 110 -1.45 19.07 0.50
C GLU A 110 -2.24 18.47 1.68
N LEU A 111 -3.36 17.79 1.40
CA LEU A 111 -4.18 17.14 2.42
C LEU A 111 -3.41 16.07 3.20
N PHE A 112 -2.54 15.33 2.54
CA PHE A 112 -1.68 14.33 3.18
C PHE A 112 -0.71 14.98 4.19
N PHE A 113 -0.21 16.18 3.90
CA PHE A 113 0.61 16.94 4.85
C PHE A 113 -0.22 17.58 5.99
N GLU A 114 -1.47 17.92 5.75
CA GLU A 114 -2.41 18.47 6.75
C GLU A 114 -3.00 17.37 7.67
N MET A 115 -3.02 16.12 7.22
CA MET A 115 -3.65 14.98 7.90
C MET A 115 -3.00 14.70 9.27
N ASP A 116 -3.81 14.41 10.29
CA ASP A 116 -3.33 13.80 11.52
C ASP A 116 -3.06 12.30 11.29
N GLU A 117 -1.81 12.00 10.91
CA GLU A 117 -1.37 10.65 10.57
C GLU A 117 -1.58 9.66 11.73
N ALA A 118 -1.33 10.11 12.97
CA ALA A 118 -1.48 9.25 14.14
C ALA A 118 -2.96 8.86 14.37
N ALA A 119 -3.88 9.82 14.21
CA ALA A 119 -5.31 9.56 14.34
C ALA A 119 -5.83 8.61 13.25
N VAL A 120 -5.38 8.80 12.00
CA VAL A 120 -5.76 7.91 10.88
C VAL A 120 -5.26 6.49 11.11
N VAL A 121 -4.02 6.33 11.52
CA VAL A 121 -3.44 5.02 11.80
C VAL A 121 -4.12 4.33 12.99
N ALA A 122 -4.43 5.08 14.06
CA ALA A 122 -5.17 4.55 15.19
C ALA A 122 -6.57 4.05 14.80
N GLU A 123 -7.25 4.75 13.89
CA GLU A 123 -8.54 4.30 13.35
C GLU A 123 -8.40 3.03 12.50
N TRP A 124 -7.36 2.91 11.70
CA TRP A 124 -7.08 1.69 10.94
C TRP A 124 -6.81 0.49 11.86
N GLU A 125 -6.04 0.68 12.94
CA GLU A 125 -5.81 -0.37 13.95
C GLU A 125 -7.12 -0.75 14.68
N ARG A 126 -7.99 0.23 14.98
CA ARG A 126 -9.31 -0.05 15.55
C ARG A 126 -10.13 -0.94 14.62
N ARG A 127 -10.18 -0.64 13.32
CA ARG A 127 -10.89 -1.44 12.30
C ARG A 127 -10.32 -2.85 12.21
N CYS A 128 -8.99 -2.99 12.16
CA CYS A 128 -8.35 -4.31 12.16
C CYS A 128 -8.72 -5.12 13.41
N ARG A 129 -8.66 -4.50 14.57
CA ARG A 129 -9.03 -5.14 15.83
C ARG A 129 -10.48 -5.60 15.82
N THR A 130 -11.42 -4.76 15.40
CA THR A 130 -12.84 -5.11 15.27
C THR A 130 -13.04 -6.37 14.41
N ILE A 131 -12.34 -6.47 13.31
CA ILE A 131 -12.46 -7.62 12.40
C ILE A 131 -11.80 -8.86 13.01
N ALA A 132 -10.59 -8.76 13.53
CA ALA A 132 -9.85 -9.90 14.08
C ALA A 132 -10.54 -10.48 15.33
N GLU A 133 -10.96 -9.63 16.27
CA GLU A 133 -11.65 -10.05 17.50
C GLU A 133 -12.99 -10.75 17.21
N ALA A 134 -13.68 -10.36 16.14
CA ALA A 134 -14.97 -10.96 15.77
C ALA A 134 -14.87 -12.45 15.41
N VAL A 135 -13.71 -12.94 15.01
CA VAL A 135 -13.51 -14.34 14.59
C VAL A 135 -12.47 -15.08 15.42
N ALA A 136 -11.93 -14.46 16.47
CA ALA A 136 -10.85 -15.02 17.28
C ALA A 136 -11.24 -16.30 18.03
N ASP A 137 -12.52 -16.48 18.36
CA ASP A 137 -13.03 -17.63 19.09
C ASP A 137 -13.66 -18.71 18.16
N ILE A 138 -13.47 -18.58 16.85
CA ILE A 138 -14.01 -19.56 15.88
C ILE A 138 -12.99 -20.68 15.69
N ASP A 139 -13.41 -21.92 15.92
CA ASP A 139 -12.57 -23.10 15.75
C ASP A 139 -11.99 -23.17 14.31
N GLY A 140 -10.69 -23.43 14.22
CA GLY A 140 -9.97 -23.53 12.97
C GLY A 140 -9.55 -22.19 12.34
N ILE A 141 -9.80 -21.06 13.01
CA ILE A 141 -9.39 -19.72 12.56
C ILE A 141 -8.36 -19.12 13.51
N GLU A 142 -7.18 -18.85 13.02
CA GLU A 142 -6.18 -18.04 13.71
C GLU A 142 -6.24 -16.61 13.17
N ALA A 143 -6.69 -15.66 14.00
CA ALA A 143 -6.88 -14.27 13.63
C ALA A 143 -5.85 -13.37 14.32
N ASP A 144 -5.13 -12.56 13.53
CA ASP A 144 -4.16 -11.58 14.00
C ASP A 144 -4.19 -10.34 13.09
N PHE A 145 -3.48 -9.30 13.46
CA PHE A 145 -3.23 -8.17 12.56
C PHE A 145 -1.84 -7.58 12.78
N THR A 146 -1.18 -7.23 11.68
CA THR A 146 0.08 -6.49 11.71
C THR A 146 -0.20 -5.09 12.19
N ARG A 147 0.56 -4.60 13.19
CA ARG A 147 0.42 -3.24 13.69
C ARG A 147 1.03 -2.24 12.72
N ALA A 148 0.46 -1.04 12.71
CA ALA A 148 1.05 0.06 11.96
C ALA A 148 2.48 0.35 12.45
N TYR A 149 3.37 0.66 11.52
CA TYR A 149 4.80 0.94 11.77
C TYR A 149 5.62 -0.21 12.38
N GLU A 150 5.05 -1.36 12.59
CA GLU A 150 5.78 -2.55 13.05
C GLU A 150 6.85 -2.94 12.02
N ASN A 151 6.51 -2.80 10.73
CA ASN A 151 7.46 -2.80 9.63
C ASN A 151 7.41 -1.43 8.93
N LYS A 152 8.46 -0.62 9.06
CA LYS A 152 8.54 0.68 8.41
C LYS A 152 8.45 0.58 6.87
N PHE A 153 8.94 -0.52 6.32
CA PHE A 153 8.97 -0.86 4.91
C PHE A 153 8.66 -2.37 4.77
N PRO A 154 7.68 -2.78 4.12
CA PRO A 154 6.56 -2.23 3.34
C PRO A 154 5.52 -1.52 4.17
N PRO A 155 4.38 -1.11 3.59
CA PRO A 155 3.57 -0.01 4.06
C PRO A 155 3.24 -0.08 5.55
N ALA A 156 3.28 1.07 6.20
CA ALA A 156 3.01 1.20 7.63
C ALA A 156 1.51 1.03 7.99
N SER A 157 0.69 0.55 7.06
CA SER A 157 -0.72 0.27 7.32
C SER A 157 -0.89 -1.11 7.95
N PRO A 158 -1.74 -1.24 8.97
CA PRO A 158 -2.09 -2.54 9.53
C PRO A 158 -2.86 -3.38 8.51
N LEU A 159 -2.77 -4.71 8.64
CA LEU A 159 -3.52 -5.68 7.85
C LEU A 159 -4.04 -6.77 8.78
N VAL A 160 -5.29 -7.15 8.62
CA VAL A 160 -5.84 -8.34 9.28
C VAL A 160 -5.37 -9.58 8.52
N HIS A 161 -4.94 -10.58 9.25
CA HIS A 161 -4.56 -11.89 8.74
C HIS A 161 -5.44 -12.96 9.39
N LEU A 162 -6.14 -13.73 8.58
CA LEU A 162 -6.87 -14.91 9.01
C LEU A 162 -6.17 -16.13 8.41
N HIS A 163 -5.71 -17.03 9.25
CA HIS A 163 -5.15 -18.29 8.84
C HIS A 163 -6.15 -19.41 9.14
N PHE A 164 -6.43 -20.26 8.14
CA PHE A 164 -7.37 -21.37 8.21
C PHE A 164 -6.60 -22.66 8.44
N THR A 165 -6.85 -23.30 9.59
CA THR A 165 -6.26 -24.60 9.93
C THR A 165 -7.12 -25.73 9.36
N ASP A 166 -6.66 -26.98 9.51
CA ASP A 166 -7.39 -28.16 9.06
C ASP A 166 -8.73 -28.38 9.81
N ASP A 167 -8.92 -27.73 10.95
CA ASP A 167 -10.14 -27.78 11.76
C ASP A 167 -11.19 -26.75 11.32
N ALA A 168 -10.88 -25.87 10.38
CA ALA A 168 -11.80 -24.85 9.89
C ALA A 168 -12.99 -25.50 9.14
N VAL A 169 -14.21 -25.04 9.47
CA VAL A 169 -15.46 -25.54 8.82
C VAL A 169 -15.47 -25.22 7.32
N LYS A 170 -14.84 -24.14 6.91
CA LYS A 170 -14.71 -23.71 5.51
C LYS A 170 -13.27 -23.40 5.17
N SER A 171 -12.91 -23.54 3.90
CA SER A 171 -11.60 -23.11 3.40
C SER A 171 -11.53 -21.58 3.24
N ALA A 172 -10.31 -21.04 3.16
CA ALA A 172 -10.09 -19.64 2.84
C ALA A 172 -10.68 -19.26 1.46
N ALA A 173 -10.61 -20.19 0.48
CA ALA A 173 -11.12 -19.97 -0.86
C ALA A 173 -12.67 -19.89 -0.87
N ASP A 174 -13.36 -20.79 -0.19
CA ASP A 174 -14.83 -20.76 -0.07
C ASP A 174 -15.28 -19.49 0.66
N THR A 175 -14.54 -19.10 1.71
CA THR A 175 -14.83 -17.87 2.46
C THR A 175 -14.67 -16.61 1.58
N LEU A 176 -13.63 -16.55 0.76
CA LEU A 176 -13.43 -15.45 -0.20
C LEU A 176 -14.57 -15.37 -1.22
N GLU A 177 -14.99 -16.53 -1.78
CA GLU A 177 -16.09 -16.59 -2.73
C GLU A 177 -17.42 -16.14 -2.08
N GLU A 178 -17.72 -16.59 -0.86
CA GLU A 178 -18.93 -16.18 -0.14
C GLU A 178 -18.93 -14.71 0.29
N LEU A 179 -17.76 -14.12 0.55
CA LEU A 179 -17.62 -12.68 0.78
C LEU A 179 -17.88 -11.89 -0.50
N GLU A 180 -17.29 -12.32 -1.62
CA GLU A 180 -17.40 -11.62 -2.91
C GLU A 180 -18.81 -11.72 -3.50
N THR A 181 -19.43 -12.89 -3.44
CA THR A 181 -20.76 -13.14 -4.01
C THR A 181 -21.92 -12.82 -3.07
N GLY A 182 -21.63 -12.45 -1.83
CA GLY A 182 -22.62 -12.16 -0.79
C GLY A 182 -23.25 -10.77 -0.89
N GLU A 183 -24.15 -10.48 0.05
CA GLU A 183 -24.78 -9.15 0.20
C GLU A 183 -24.54 -8.63 1.62
N PRO A 184 -23.81 -7.54 1.80
CA PRO A 184 -23.05 -6.83 0.75
C PRO A 184 -21.88 -7.67 0.20
N SER A 185 -21.50 -7.41 -1.06
CA SER A 185 -20.29 -7.97 -1.65
C SER A 185 -19.05 -7.35 -0.99
N ILE A 186 -18.11 -8.21 -0.54
CA ILE A 186 -16.89 -7.81 0.15
C ILE A 186 -15.70 -8.41 -0.58
N LEU A 187 -14.86 -7.56 -1.17
CA LEU A 187 -13.62 -7.99 -1.82
C LEU A 187 -12.49 -8.01 -0.80
N ALA A 188 -11.93 -9.19 -0.55
CA ALA A 188 -10.75 -9.38 0.28
C ALA A 188 -9.64 -10.05 -0.53
N ALA A 189 -8.40 -9.97 -0.02
CA ALA A 189 -7.27 -10.65 -0.64
C ALA A 189 -6.98 -11.97 0.09
N GLY A 190 -6.41 -12.95 -0.61
CA GLY A 190 -6.03 -14.20 0.02
C GLY A 190 -5.62 -15.27 -0.97
N GLY A 191 -5.29 -16.45 -0.44
CA GLY A 191 -4.93 -17.63 -1.21
C GLY A 191 -4.34 -18.72 -0.32
N GLY A 192 -4.38 -19.96 -0.78
CA GLY A 192 -4.00 -21.10 0.04
C GLY A 192 -4.89 -21.22 1.28
N SER A 193 -4.27 -21.14 2.47
CA SER A 193 -4.95 -21.21 3.77
C SER A 193 -5.08 -19.85 4.47
N SER A 194 -5.00 -18.72 3.75
CA SER A 194 -5.04 -17.40 4.38
C SER A 194 -5.91 -16.42 3.64
N LEU A 195 -6.46 -15.46 4.40
CA LEU A 195 -7.23 -14.32 3.95
C LEU A 195 -6.70 -13.06 4.63
N THR A 196 -6.65 -11.95 3.90
CA THR A 196 -6.22 -10.65 4.44
C THR A 196 -7.23 -9.56 4.15
N VAL A 197 -7.42 -8.66 5.12
CA VAL A 197 -8.28 -7.47 4.98
C VAL A 197 -7.46 -6.22 5.31
N GLY A 198 -7.45 -5.27 4.38
CA GLY A 198 -6.84 -3.95 4.59
C GLY A 198 -7.87 -2.92 5.05
N PRO A 199 -7.58 -2.11 6.07
CA PRO A 199 -8.52 -1.14 6.63
C PRO A 199 -8.55 0.20 5.90
N GLN A 200 -7.60 0.46 4.99
CA GLN A 200 -7.30 1.79 4.44
C GLN A 200 -8.46 2.40 3.65
N THR A 201 -9.20 1.59 2.91
CA THR A 201 -10.30 2.03 2.04
C THR A 201 -11.66 1.92 2.69
N LEU A 202 -11.75 1.32 3.89
CA LEU A 202 -13.01 1.14 4.60
C LEU A 202 -13.58 2.50 5.05
N GLN A 203 -14.88 2.64 4.92
CA GLN A 203 -15.65 3.74 5.46
C GLN A 203 -16.15 3.44 6.89
N GLU A 204 -16.77 4.42 7.53
CA GLU A 204 -17.38 4.24 8.85
C GLU A 204 -18.44 3.12 8.83
N GLY A 205 -18.35 2.17 9.76
CA GLY A 205 -19.26 1.02 9.88
C GLY A 205 -18.90 -0.19 9.00
N GLU A 206 -17.99 -0.06 8.02
CA GLU A 206 -17.68 -1.19 7.12
C GLU A 206 -16.84 -2.29 7.81
N ALA A 207 -16.02 -1.95 8.78
CA ALA A 207 -15.29 -2.94 9.58
C ALA A 207 -16.25 -3.87 10.36
N GLU A 208 -17.30 -3.30 10.92
CA GLU A 208 -18.37 -4.01 11.64
C GLU A 208 -19.21 -4.89 10.69
N ILE A 209 -19.43 -4.45 9.46
CA ILE A 209 -20.09 -5.24 8.40
C ILE A 209 -19.22 -6.44 8.03
N ILE A 210 -17.92 -6.24 7.80
CA ILE A 210 -16.98 -7.32 7.48
C ILE A 210 -16.91 -8.33 8.62
N ALA A 211 -16.77 -7.85 9.86
CA ALA A 211 -16.73 -8.66 11.07
C ALA A 211 -17.97 -9.58 11.16
N LYS A 212 -19.17 -9.01 11.01
CA LYS A 212 -20.43 -9.74 11.03
C LYS A 212 -20.54 -10.77 9.91
N ARG A 213 -20.11 -10.42 8.69
CA ARG A 213 -20.15 -11.35 7.56
C ARG A 213 -19.20 -12.54 7.77
N LEU A 214 -17.98 -12.28 8.23
CA LEU A 214 -17.03 -13.33 8.56
C LEU A 214 -17.59 -14.28 9.64
N GLN A 215 -18.19 -13.75 10.72
CA GLN A 215 -18.85 -14.58 11.72
C GLN A 215 -19.96 -15.47 11.12
N GLN A 216 -20.82 -14.90 10.26
CA GLN A 216 -21.90 -15.66 9.61
C GLN A 216 -21.38 -16.78 8.72
N ILE A 217 -20.29 -16.54 8.00
CA ILE A 217 -19.68 -17.50 7.08
C ILE A 217 -18.94 -18.60 7.84
N LEU A 218 -18.20 -18.25 8.88
CA LEU A 218 -17.26 -19.13 9.56
C LEU A 218 -17.86 -19.89 10.76
N ALA A 219 -18.93 -19.38 11.36
CA ALA A 219 -19.60 -20.04 12.49
C ALA A 219 -20.62 -21.15 12.06
N GLY A 220 -20.86 -21.32 10.76
CA GLY A 220 -21.73 -22.38 10.20
C GLY A 220 -23.18 -21.94 10.10
#